data_1f9e4193cd56d6738dad5634d0e14223
#
_entry.id   1f9e4193cd56d6738dad5634d0e14223
#
_cell.length_a   1.000
_cell.length_b   1.000
_cell.length_c   1.000
_cell.angle_alpha   90.00
_cell.angle_beta   90.00
_cell.angle_gamma   90.00
#
_symmetry.space_group_name_H-M   'P 1'
#
loop_
_entity.id
_entity.type
_entity.pdbx_description
1 polymer ?
#
loop_
_entity_poly.entity_id
_entity_poly.type
_entity_poly.pdbx_seq_one_letter_code
_entity_poly.pdbx_strand_id
1 'polypeptide(L)'
;MSKLQETKKKSQRTIIALVIIGFSVYLGFTPLFELIQGGVAGAVVGASFGAIFVIVLTMYLLNQQTEIEQESKKSERVFDEKVKLYQFILNVSKDMVEDEVLTREEIMKLPFAMINLQMIGGDKTIKAFQDVFSKINNVYSKNQEDNTGIDDEERVEILKILSTFATQCRVDLGISDTEIDQKLFDDSMQTIEAAISSKNAPVDSPVTHSEEVIINNDEFRLDRHSTGQVRAFKNKEIIKRNTKAVFRLINNDLNLGFSEADIKDKHTSQIGKLIIEKINQRK
;
A
#
# COMPACT_ATOMS: atom_id res chain seq x y z
N MET A 1 -21.22 14.69 -1.91
CA MET A 1 -21.88 14.73 -0.56
C MET A 1 -21.28 13.60 0.25
N SER A 2 -20.71 13.87 1.42
CA SER A 2 -20.03 12.82 2.20
C SER A 2 -21.05 11.79 2.71
N LYS A 3 -20.69 10.50 2.67
CA LYS A 3 -21.51 9.39 3.22
C LYS A 3 -21.99 9.67 4.64
N LEU A 4 -21.22 10.41 5.42
CA LEU A 4 -21.54 10.85 6.78
C LEU A 4 -22.77 11.75 6.85
N GLN A 5 -23.00 12.62 5.86
CA GLN A 5 -24.19 13.48 5.79
C GLN A 5 -25.43 12.69 5.43
N GLU A 6 -25.29 11.67 4.61
CA GLU A 6 -26.39 10.79 4.20
C GLU A 6 -26.85 9.90 5.37
N THR A 7 -25.91 9.33 6.12
CA THR A 7 -26.19 8.55 7.33
C THR A 7 -26.84 9.42 8.43
N LYS A 8 -26.36 10.66 8.60
CA LYS A 8 -26.94 11.60 9.57
C LYS A 8 -28.38 11.99 9.20
N LYS A 9 -28.65 12.16 7.90
CA LYS A 9 -29.99 12.47 7.38
C LYS A 9 -30.94 11.27 7.50
N LYS A 10 -30.44 10.04 7.31
CA LYS A 10 -31.20 8.79 7.49
C LYS A 10 -31.55 8.60 8.97
N SER A 11 -30.63 8.81 9.88
CA SER A 11 -30.82 8.75 11.34
C SER A 11 -31.85 9.79 11.83
N GLN A 12 -31.77 11.03 11.36
CA GLN A 12 -32.76 12.06 11.71
C GLN A 12 -34.18 11.68 11.26
N ARG A 13 -34.33 11.15 10.03
CA ARG A 13 -35.64 10.72 9.53
C ARG A 13 -36.22 9.56 10.38
N THR A 14 -35.36 8.65 10.83
CA THR A 14 -35.78 7.54 11.71
C THR A 14 -36.27 8.05 13.06
N ILE A 15 -35.58 9.01 13.68
CA ILE A 15 -35.98 9.63 14.94
C ILE A 15 -37.34 10.35 14.78
N ILE A 16 -37.50 11.11 13.70
CA ILE A 16 -38.77 11.82 13.42
C ILE A 16 -39.89 10.82 13.20
N ALA A 17 -39.69 9.73 12.47
CA ALA A 17 -40.67 8.68 12.27
C ALA A 17 -41.08 8.03 13.61
N LEU A 18 -40.13 7.74 14.50
CA LEU A 18 -40.33 7.21 15.83
C LEU A 18 -41.20 8.14 16.72
N VAL A 19 -40.92 9.44 16.68
CA VAL A 19 -41.69 10.49 17.39
C VAL A 19 -43.12 10.55 16.84
N ILE A 20 -43.30 10.52 15.51
CA ILE A 20 -44.63 10.53 14.88
C ILE A 20 -45.42 9.27 15.27
N ILE A 21 -44.79 8.09 15.23
CA ILE A 21 -45.46 6.83 15.67
C ILE A 21 -45.84 6.90 17.13
N GLY A 22 -44.91 7.34 18.02
CA GLY A 22 -45.20 7.48 19.45
C GLY A 22 -46.36 8.42 19.71
N PHE A 23 -46.42 9.56 19.01
CA PHE A 23 -47.49 10.52 19.13
C PHE A 23 -48.85 9.96 18.60
N SER A 24 -48.81 9.26 17.47
CA SER A 24 -50.01 8.60 16.90
C SER A 24 -50.57 7.53 17.80
N VAL A 25 -49.69 6.75 18.42
CA VAL A 25 -50.07 5.75 19.42
C VAL A 25 -50.70 6.42 20.62
N TYR A 26 -50.11 7.48 21.16
CA TYR A 26 -50.66 8.24 22.31
C TYR A 26 -52.04 8.78 21.99
N LEU A 27 -52.23 9.43 20.83
CA LEU A 27 -53.55 9.96 20.42
C LEU A 27 -54.61 8.85 20.20
N GLY A 28 -54.21 7.69 19.67
CA GLY A 28 -55.10 6.57 19.42
C GLY A 28 -55.49 5.83 20.70
N PHE A 29 -54.59 5.78 21.68
CA PHE A 29 -54.85 5.07 22.95
C PHE A 29 -55.82 5.83 23.87
N THR A 30 -55.78 7.15 23.88
CA THR A 30 -56.63 7.97 24.78
C THR A 30 -58.14 7.68 24.58
N PRO A 31 -58.73 7.75 23.35
CA PRO A 31 -60.13 7.42 23.15
C PRO A 31 -60.48 5.93 23.36
N LEU A 32 -59.50 5.04 23.12
CA LEU A 32 -59.70 3.61 23.37
C LEU A 32 -59.82 3.31 24.86
N PHE A 33 -59.01 3.97 25.69
CA PHE A 33 -59.08 3.85 27.16
C PHE A 33 -60.39 4.42 27.76
N GLU A 34 -60.93 5.48 27.17
CA GLU A 34 -62.22 6.08 27.58
C GLU A 34 -63.43 5.18 27.21
N LEU A 35 -63.33 4.43 26.09
CA LEU A 35 -64.39 3.51 25.66
C LEU A 35 -64.44 2.21 26.50
N ILE A 36 -63.34 1.79 27.09
CA ILE A 36 -63.23 0.62 27.94
C ILE A 36 -63.33 1.10 29.41
N GLN A 37 -64.56 1.34 29.88
CA GLN A 37 -64.85 1.73 31.30
C GLN A 37 -64.06 0.85 32.27
N GLY A 38 -63.20 1.50 33.02
CA GLY A 38 -62.20 0.94 33.90
C GLY A 38 -62.50 -0.38 34.61
N GLY A 39 -61.71 -1.37 34.30
CA GLY A 39 -61.73 -2.67 34.94
C GLY A 39 -60.54 -3.52 34.46
N VAL A 40 -60.42 -4.71 35.00
CA VAL A 40 -59.34 -5.68 34.62
C VAL A 40 -59.24 -5.90 33.10
N ALA A 41 -60.36 -5.83 32.39
CA ALA A 41 -60.40 -5.96 30.92
C ALA A 41 -59.62 -4.86 30.21
N GLY A 42 -59.73 -3.60 30.64
CA GLY A 42 -58.95 -2.47 30.04
C GLY A 42 -57.45 -2.60 30.29
N ALA A 43 -57.08 -3.08 31.49
CA ALA A 43 -55.67 -3.31 31.82
C ALA A 43 -55.04 -4.43 30.96
N VAL A 44 -55.79 -5.53 30.73
CA VAL A 44 -55.35 -6.65 29.91
C VAL A 44 -55.18 -6.23 28.43
N VAL A 45 -56.15 -5.51 27.88
CA VAL A 45 -56.10 -5.01 26.51
C VAL A 45 -54.95 -4.03 26.35
N GLY A 46 -54.76 -3.06 27.25
CA GLY A 46 -53.65 -2.11 27.22
C GLY A 46 -52.28 -2.79 27.30
N ALA A 47 -52.13 -3.78 28.21
CA ALA A 47 -50.90 -4.55 28.32
C ALA A 47 -50.59 -5.37 27.07
N SER A 48 -51.62 -5.96 26.43
CA SER A 48 -51.47 -6.72 25.20
C SER A 48 -51.01 -5.83 24.02
N PHE A 49 -51.65 -4.67 23.84
CA PHE A 49 -51.22 -3.71 22.82
C PHE A 49 -49.85 -3.16 23.11
N GLY A 50 -49.50 -2.85 24.35
CA GLY A 50 -48.16 -2.42 24.74
C GLY A 50 -47.11 -3.47 24.43
N ALA A 51 -47.36 -4.73 24.72
CA ALA A 51 -46.47 -5.85 24.41
C ALA A 51 -46.26 -6.01 22.90
N ILE A 52 -47.31 -5.97 22.08
CA ILE A 52 -47.23 -6.05 20.63
C ILE A 52 -46.41 -4.89 20.09
N PHE A 53 -46.65 -3.65 20.56
CA PHE A 53 -45.94 -2.47 20.15
C PHE A 53 -44.43 -2.57 20.45
N VAL A 54 -44.06 -3.04 21.66
CA VAL A 54 -42.65 -3.24 22.05
C VAL A 54 -42.00 -4.29 21.15
N ILE A 55 -42.69 -5.40 20.85
CA ILE A 55 -42.18 -6.45 19.95
C ILE A 55 -41.92 -5.87 18.55
N VAL A 56 -42.87 -5.17 17.97
CA VAL A 56 -42.74 -4.58 16.63
C VAL A 56 -41.61 -3.54 16.59
N LEU A 57 -41.55 -2.68 17.62
CA LEU A 57 -40.48 -1.69 17.74
C LEU A 57 -39.10 -2.36 17.88
N THR A 58 -39.00 -3.37 18.71
CA THR A 58 -37.75 -4.12 18.91
C THR A 58 -37.32 -4.81 17.63
N MET A 59 -38.21 -5.47 16.91
CA MET A 59 -37.91 -6.08 15.61
C MET A 59 -37.44 -5.05 14.58
N TYR A 60 -38.09 -3.89 14.54
CA TYR A 60 -37.67 -2.80 13.64
C TYR A 60 -36.26 -2.29 13.95
N LEU A 61 -35.96 -2.05 15.24
CA LEU A 61 -34.63 -1.61 15.67
C LEU A 61 -33.57 -2.67 15.43
N LEU A 62 -33.84 -3.93 15.69
CA LEU A 62 -32.90 -5.02 15.40
C LEU A 62 -32.60 -5.14 13.91
N ASN A 63 -33.61 -5.03 13.04
CA ASN A 63 -33.40 -5.04 11.61
C ASN A 63 -32.53 -3.86 11.14
N GLN A 64 -32.76 -2.67 11.68
CA GLN A 64 -31.91 -1.50 11.37
C GLN A 64 -30.48 -1.68 11.86
N GLN A 65 -30.28 -2.22 13.07
CA GLN A 65 -28.95 -2.51 13.58
C GLN A 65 -28.21 -3.51 12.70
N THR A 66 -28.90 -4.58 12.29
CA THR A 66 -28.33 -5.61 11.42
C THR A 66 -27.90 -5.03 10.06
N GLU A 67 -28.74 -4.16 9.45
CA GLU A 67 -28.42 -3.49 8.19
C GLU A 67 -27.19 -2.60 8.34
N ILE A 68 -27.12 -1.79 9.39
CA ILE A 68 -25.98 -0.91 9.69
C ILE A 68 -24.70 -1.73 9.93
N GLU A 69 -24.78 -2.82 10.69
CA GLU A 69 -23.64 -3.69 10.94
C GLU A 69 -23.14 -4.38 9.66
N GLN A 70 -24.04 -4.82 8.79
CA GLN A 70 -23.65 -5.41 7.50
C GLN A 70 -22.98 -4.39 6.58
N GLU A 71 -23.50 -3.16 6.49
CA GLU A 71 -22.87 -2.08 5.73
C GLU A 71 -21.48 -1.71 6.30
N SER A 72 -21.38 -1.65 7.65
CA SER A 72 -20.10 -1.36 8.32
C SER A 72 -19.07 -2.44 8.02
N LYS A 73 -19.43 -3.72 8.21
CA LYS A 73 -18.54 -4.86 7.91
C LYS A 73 -18.11 -4.92 6.45
N LYS A 74 -19.03 -4.60 5.54
CA LYS A 74 -18.70 -4.51 4.09
C LYS A 74 -17.72 -3.38 3.82
N SER A 75 -17.94 -2.21 4.41
CA SER A 75 -17.05 -1.05 4.27
C SER A 75 -15.65 -1.33 4.84
N GLU A 76 -15.58 -1.97 6.01
CA GLU A 76 -14.34 -2.38 6.65
C GLU A 76 -13.54 -3.36 5.77
N ARG A 77 -14.20 -4.40 5.24
CA ARG A 77 -13.54 -5.34 4.32
C ARG A 77 -12.99 -4.66 3.07
N VAL A 78 -13.76 -3.77 2.46
CA VAL A 78 -13.29 -3.02 1.28
C VAL A 78 -12.11 -2.12 1.64
N PHE A 79 -12.13 -1.48 2.80
CA PHE A 79 -11.02 -0.67 3.31
C PHE A 79 -9.76 -1.53 3.48
N ASP A 80 -9.87 -2.67 4.16
CA ASP A 80 -8.74 -3.58 4.38
C ASP A 80 -8.14 -4.10 3.07
N GLU A 81 -8.97 -4.47 2.11
CA GLU A 81 -8.49 -4.93 0.80
C GLU A 81 -7.81 -3.81 0.01
N LYS A 82 -8.31 -2.57 0.09
CA LYS A 82 -7.64 -1.39 -0.48
C LYS A 82 -6.26 -1.19 0.14
N VAL A 83 -6.17 -1.21 1.47
CA VAL A 83 -4.90 -1.03 2.20
C VAL A 83 -3.88 -2.09 1.78
N LYS A 84 -4.29 -3.36 1.75
CA LYS A 84 -3.42 -4.46 1.31
C LYS A 84 -2.93 -4.27 -0.13
N LEU A 85 -3.82 -3.89 -1.03
CA LEU A 85 -3.47 -3.67 -2.43
C LEU A 85 -2.49 -2.50 -2.60
N TYR A 86 -2.72 -1.39 -1.90
CA TYR A 86 -1.82 -0.23 -1.96
C TYR A 86 -0.44 -0.55 -1.39
N GLN A 87 -0.40 -1.26 -0.26
CA GLN A 87 0.86 -1.76 0.32
C GLN A 87 1.58 -2.72 -0.63
N PHE A 88 0.86 -3.62 -1.29
CA PHE A 88 1.45 -4.52 -2.29
C PHE A 88 2.11 -3.75 -3.43
N ILE A 89 1.41 -2.75 -4.00
CA ILE A 89 1.94 -1.90 -5.09
C ILE A 89 3.21 -1.17 -4.62
N LEU A 90 3.16 -0.54 -3.45
CA LEU A 90 4.29 0.19 -2.90
C LEU A 90 5.49 -0.73 -2.60
N ASN A 91 5.26 -1.92 -2.07
CA ASN A 91 6.32 -2.89 -1.79
C ASN A 91 6.98 -3.41 -3.07
N VAL A 92 6.20 -3.79 -4.09
CA VAL A 92 6.75 -4.21 -5.37
C VAL A 92 7.57 -3.09 -6.01
N SER A 93 7.06 -1.85 -5.98
CA SER A 93 7.78 -0.70 -6.53
C SER A 93 9.03 -0.35 -5.70
N LYS A 94 8.99 -0.52 -4.37
CA LYS A 94 10.14 -0.35 -3.49
C LYS A 94 11.26 -1.33 -3.84
N ASP A 95 10.93 -2.61 -3.98
CA ASP A 95 11.92 -3.64 -4.31
C ASP A 95 12.62 -3.31 -5.64
N MET A 96 11.86 -2.87 -6.66
CA MET A 96 12.40 -2.42 -7.95
C MET A 96 13.38 -1.26 -7.81
N VAL A 97 13.05 -0.27 -6.97
CA VAL A 97 13.88 0.93 -6.77
C VAL A 97 15.12 0.62 -5.93
N GLU A 98 15.01 -0.25 -4.91
CA GLU A 98 16.12 -0.61 -4.04
C GLU A 98 17.17 -1.49 -4.72
N ASP A 99 16.74 -2.40 -5.58
CA ASP A 99 17.62 -3.37 -6.23
C ASP A 99 18.33 -2.80 -7.47
N GLU A 100 18.02 -1.57 -7.90
CA GLU A 100 18.57 -0.89 -9.10
C GLU A 100 18.36 -1.69 -10.40
N VAL A 101 17.60 -2.78 -10.35
CA VAL A 101 17.32 -3.67 -11.47
C VAL A 101 15.84 -3.95 -11.54
N LEU A 102 15.25 -3.74 -12.70
CA LEU A 102 13.87 -4.10 -12.99
C LEU A 102 13.84 -5.52 -13.56
N THR A 103 13.29 -6.45 -12.80
CA THR A 103 13.13 -7.82 -13.30
C THR A 103 11.78 -7.96 -14.03
N ARG A 104 11.76 -8.84 -15.06
CA ARG A 104 10.52 -9.14 -15.78
C ARG A 104 9.43 -9.68 -14.86
N GLU A 105 9.80 -10.47 -13.84
CA GLU A 105 8.86 -11.04 -12.88
C GLU A 105 8.17 -9.96 -12.02
N GLU A 106 8.90 -8.95 -11.59
CA GLU A 106 8.36 -7.83 -10.82
C GLU A 106 7.40 -6.99 -11.68
N ILE A 107 7.79 -6.66 -12.90
CA ILE A 107 6.96 -5.90 -13.83
C ILE A 107 5.67 -6.63 -14.15
N MET A 108 5.70 -7.96 -14.33
CA MET A 108 4.51 -8.75 -14.61
C MET A 108 3.52 -8.82 -13.44
N LYS A 109 3.88 -8.39 -12.24
CA LYS A 109 2.95 -8.22 -11.10
C LYS A 109 2.09 -6.96 -11.21
N LEU A 110 2.58 -5.91 -11.86
CA LEU A 110 1.90 -4.62 -11.96
C LEU A 110 0.60 -4.65 -12.78
N PRO A 111 0.49 -5.35 -13.92
CA PRO A 111 -0.77 -5.51 -14.64
C PRO A 111 -1.89 -6.13 -13.79
N PHE A 112 -1.58 -7.15 -12.98
CA PHE A 112 -2.56 -7.74 -12.07
C PHE A 112 -2.96 -6.79 -10.94
N ALA A 113 -2.00 -6.01 -10.41
CA ALA A 113 -2.29 -4.95 -9.46
C ALA A 113 -3.22 -3.89 -10.08
N MET A 114 -3.03 -3.53 -11.35
CA MET A 114 -3.91 -2.60 -12.08
C MET A 114 -5.35 -3.14 -12.18
N ILE A 115 -5.52 -4.40 -12.54
CA ILE A 115 -6.85 -5.03 -12.61
C ILE A 115 -7.53 -5.01 -11.24
N ASN A 116 -6.82 -5.39 -10.19
CA ASN A 116 -7.35 -5.36 -8.83
C ASN A 116 -7.70 -3.93 -8.38
N LEU A 117 -6.87 -2.95 -8.76
CA LEU A 117 -7.12 -1.55 -8.47
C LEU A 117 -8.38 -1.02 -9.16
N GLN A 118 -8.65 -1.44 -10.41
CA GLN A 118 -9.88 -1.10 -11.14
C GLN A 118 -11.14 -1.64 -10.45
N MET A 119 -11.05 -2.71 -9.67
CA MET A 119 -12.19 -3.27 -8.95
C MET A 119 -12.57 -2.49 -7.70
N ILE A 120 -11.59 -1.91 -7.00
CA ILE A 120 -11.83 -1.34 -5.66
C ILE A 120 -11.30 0.08 -5.47
N GLY A 121 -10.40 0.56 -6.34
CA GLY A 121 -9.80 1.89 -6.26
C GLY A 121 -10.67 2.99 -6.85
N GLY A 122 -10.45 4.23 -6.44
CA GLY A 122 -11.04 5.41 -7.03
C GLY A 122 -10.33 5.83 -8.33
N ASP A 123 -11.04 6.55 -9.21
CA ASP A 123 -10.53 6.95 -10.54
C ASP A 123 -9.19 7.69 -10.48
N LYS A 124 -9.02 8.58 -9.52
CA LYS A 124 -7.76 9.33 -9.33
C LYS A 124 -6.60 8.41 -8.94
N THR A 125 -6.86 7.44 -8.07
CA THR A 125 -5.86 6.45 -7.63
C THR A 125 -5.46 5.52 -8.78
N ILE A 126 -6.43 5.11 -9.60
CA ILE A 126 -6.18 4.31 -10.80
C ILE A 126 -5.30 5.09 -11.77
N LYS A 127 -5.60 6.37 -12.02
CA LYS A 127 -4.80 7.23 -12.89
C LYS A 127 -3.38 7.41 -12.37
N ALA A 128 -3.23 7.70 -11.08
CA ALA A 128 -1.91 7.85 -10.46
C ALA A 128 -1.07 6.56 -10.58
N PHE A 129 -1.71 5.39 -10.46
CA PHE A 129 -1.02 4.12 -10.67
C PHE A 129 -0.68 3.85 -12.14
N GLN A 130 -1.50 4.29 -13.08
CA GLN A 130 -1.16 4.25 -14.52
C GLN A 130 0.12 5.01 -14.81
N ASP A 131 0.31 6.19 -14.19
CA ASP A 131 1.52 7.00 -14.32
C ASP A 131 2.74 6.25 -13.75
N VAL A 132 2.61 5.63 -12.56
CA VAL A 132 3.66 4.76 -11.97
C VAL A 132 4.03 3.62 -12.91
N PHE A 133 3.05 2.87 -13.38
CA PHE A 133 3.28 1.71 -14.24
C PHE A 133 3.91 2.10 -15.58
N SER A 134 3.43 3.19 -16.19
CA SER A 134 4.00 3.72 -17.44
C SER A 134 5.46 4.12 -17.27
N LYS A 135 5.81 4.81 -16.17
CA LYS A 135 7.19 5.22 -15.91
C LYS A 135 8.11 4.02 -15.69
N ILE A 136 7.69 3.07 -14.83
CA ILE A 136 8.46 1.84 -14.59
C ILE A 136 8.68 1.06 -15.90
N ASN A 137 7.64 0.91 -16.72
CA ASN A 137 7.74 0.20 -17.99
C ASN A 137 8.67 0.90 -19.00
N ASN A 138 8.66 2.23 -19.03
CA ASN A 138 9.57 3.01 -19.88
C ASN A 138 11.03 2.85 -19.45
N VAL A 139 11.31 2.93 -18.16
CA VAL A 139 12.66 2.72 -17.60
C VAL A 139 13.12 1.28 -17.86
N TYR A 140 12.23 0.30 -17.69
CA TYR A 140 12.55 -1.10 -18.00
C TYR A 140 12.90 -1.33 -19.47
N SER A 141 12.14 -0.77 -20.39
CA SER A 141 12.38 -0.92 -21.83
C SER A 141 13.71 -0.32 -22.23
N LYS A 142 14.02 0.89 -21.73
CA LYS A 142 15.30 1.56 -21.94
C LYS A 142 16.48 0.73 -21.39
N ASN A 143 16.36 0.23 -20.19
CA ASN A 143 17.43 -0.52 -19.52
C ASN A 143 17.67 -1.89 -20.15
N GLN A 144 16.66 -2.50 -20.79
CA GLN A 144 16.85 -3.73 -21.59
C GLN A 144 17.67 -3.50 -22.85
N GLU A 145 17.52 -2.35 -23.50
CA GLU A 145 18.28 -2.00 -24.71
C GLU A 145 19.75 -1.68 -24.36
N ASP A 146 19.97 -0.96 -23.26
CA ASP A 146 21.30 -0.46 -22.87
C ASP A 146 22.05 -1.39 -21.89
N ASN A 147 21.39 -2.44 -21.39
CA ASN A 147 21.89 -3.33 -20.34
C ASN A 147 22.37 -2.59 -19.06
N THR A 148 21.71 -1.46 -18.77
CA THR A 148 22.00 -0.58 -17.62
C THR A 148 21.02 -0.85 -16.49
N GLY A 149 21.37 -0.48 -15.26
CA GLY A 149 20.41 -0.44 -14.12
C GLY A 149 19.69 0.91 -14.08
N ILE A 150 18.78 1.04 -13.12
CA ILE A 150 18.08 2.31 -12.83
C ILE A 150 19.13 3.32 -12.35
N ASP A 151 19.24 4.45 -13.00
CA ASP A 151 20.09 5.54 -12.53
C ASP A 151 19.44 6.34 -11.40
N ASP A 152 20.21 7.24 -10.75
CA ASP A 152 19.73 8.00 -9.61
C ASP A 152 18.62 9.00 -9.99
N GLU A 153 18.65 9.56 -11.19
CA GLU A 153 17.64 10.48 -11.71
C GLU A 153 16.32 9.74 -12.00
N GLU A 154 16.39 8.61 -12.66
CA GLU A 154 15.25 7.74 -12.90
C GLU A 154 14.61 7.25 -11.57
N ARG A 155 15.46 6.95 -10.57
CA ARG A 155 15.03 6.56 -9.22
C ARG A 155 14.24 7.66 -8.52
N VAL A 156 14.77 8.89 -8.50
CA VAL A 156 14.09 10.06 -7.94
C VAL A 156 12.74 10.28 -8.62
N GLU A 157 12.71 10.17 -9.94
CA GLU A 157 11.48 10.35 -10.71
C GLU A 157 10.43 9.29 -10.41
N ILE A 158 10.81 8.01 -10.31
CA ILE A 158 9.91 6.94 -9.89
C ILE A 158 9.37 7.19 -8.48
N LEU A 159 10.23 7.59 -7.53
CA LEU A 159 9.80 7.88 -6.16
C LEU A 159 8.86 9.08 -6.08
N LYS A 160 9.04 10.10 -6.92
CA LYS A 160 8.12 11.24 -7.02
C LYS A 160 6.72 10.80 -7.47
N ILE A 161 6.64 9.98 -8.50
CA ILE A 161 5.36 9.46 -9.00
C ILE A 161 4.72 8.52 -7.96
N LEU A 162 5.50 7.69 -7.27
CA LEU A 162 5.02 6.84 -6.18
C LEU A 162 4.49 7.66 -4.99
N SER A 163 5.14 8.78 -4.66
CA SER A 163 4.65 9.69 -3.63
C SER A 163 3.31 10.33 -4.01
N THR A 164 3.13 10.68 -5.27
CA THR A 164 1.85 11.16 -5.82
C THR A 164 0.77 10.07 -5.72
N PHE A 165 1.10 8.84 -6.09
CA PHE A 165 0.19 7.70 -5.93
C PHE A 165 -0.20 7.49 -4.47
N ALA A 166 0.76 7.51 -3.54
CA ALA A 166 0.50 7.38 -2.10
C ALA A 166 -0.44 8.48 -1.57
N THR A 167 -0.30 9.71 -2.08
CA THR A 167 -1.21 10.83 -1.76
C THR A 167 -2.63 10.55 -2.21
N GLN A 168 -2.83 10.02 -3.42
CA GLN A 168 -4.16 9.63 -3.92
C GLN A 168 -4.75 8.46 -3.13
N CYS A 169 -3.91 7.49 -2.70
CA CYS A 169 -4.35 6.40 -1.83
C CYS A 169 -4.91 6.92 -0.49
N ARG A 170 -4.29 7.94 0.13
CA ARG A 170 -4.78 8.56 1.37
C ARG A 170 -6.17 9.17 1.20
N VAL A 171 -6.40 9.86 0.09
CA VAL A 171 -7.71 10.45 -0.23
C VAL A 171 -8.74 9.35 -0.49
N ASP A 172 -8.39 8.33 -1.24
CA ASP A 172 -9.29 7.22 -1.58
C ASP A 172 -9.66 6.36 -0.36
N LEU A 173 -8.76 6.22 0.60
CA LEU A 173 -9.02 5.58 1.90
C LEU A 173 -9.84 6.46 2.86
N GLY A 174 -10.08 7.74 2.51
CA GLY A 174 -10.77 8.69 3.38
C GLY A 174 -9.97 9.09 4.62
N ILE A 175 -8.66 8.92 4.61
CA ILE A 175 -7.75 9.38 5.67
C ILE A 175 -7.65 10.91 5.65
N SER A 176 -7.78 11.50 4.46
CA SER A 176 -7.80 12.95 4.25
C SER A 176 -8.82 13.29 3.18
N ASP A 177 -9.54 14.40 3.35
CA ASP A 177 -10.49 14.89 2.36
C ASP A 177 -9.79 15.63 1.19
N THR A 178 -8.53 16.01 1.38
CA THR A 178 -7.71 16.76 0.42
C THR A 178 -6.39 16.10 0.16
N GLU A 179 -5.79 16.42 -0.96
CA GLU A 179 -4.41 16.05 -1.26
C GLU A 179 -3.46 16.73 -0.25
N ILE A 180 -2.24 16.21 -0.13
CA ILE A 180 -1.20 16.80 0.72
C ILE A 180 -0.90 18.20 0.20
N ASP A 181 -0.67 19.14 1.12
CA ASP A 181 -0.21 20.49 0.78
C ASP A 181 1.04 20.44 -0.10
N GLN A 182 1.05 21.21 -1.18
CA GLN A 182 2.12 21.16 -2.18
C GLN A 182 3.49 21.44 -1.57
N LYS A 183 3.57 22.38 -0.62
CA LYS A 183 4.83 22.68 0.05
C LYS A 183 5.35 21.50 0.87
N LEU A 184 4.45 20.84 1.62
CA LEU A 184 4.83 19.65 2.40
C LEU A 184 5.24 18.49 1.48
N PHE A 185 4.61 18.35 0.32
CA PHE A 185 5.00 17.38 -0.68
C PHE A 185 6.41 17.67 -1.22
N ASP A 186 6.67 18.92 -1.60
CA ASP A 186 7.96 19.35 -2.15
C ASP A 186 9.08 19.21 -1.10
N ASP A 187 8.85 19.61 0.15
CA ASP A 187 9.79 19.44 1.27
C ASP A 187 10.12 17.94 1.51
N SER A 188 9.10 17.09 1.41
CA SER A 188 9.28 15.64 1.55
C SER A 188 10.11 15.06 0.40
N MET A 189 9.85 15.50 -0.83
CA MET A 189 10.61 15.06 -2.00
C MET A 189 12.07 15.54 -1.93
N GLN A 190 12.31 16.77 -1.53
CA GLN A 190 13.67 17.28 -1.32
C GLN A 190 14.43 16.44 -0.28
N THR A 191 13.75 16.02 0.80
CA THR A 191 14.34 15.14 1.82
C THR A 191 14.71 13.77 1.23
N ILE A 192 13.85 13.20 0.37
CA ILE A 192 14.10 11.92 -0.31
C ILE A 192 15.28 12.07 -1.29
N GLU A 193 15.30 13.11 -2.09
CA GLU A 193 16.40 13.42 -3.03
C GLU A 193 17.74 13.58 -2.30
N ALA A 194 17.74 14.32 -1.19
CA ALA A 194 18.94 14.48 -0.37
C ALA A 194 19.41 13.14 0.23
N ALA A 195 18.48 12.27 0.64
CA ALA A 195 18.81 10.94 1.16
C ALA A 195 19.39 10.02 0.09
N ILE A 196 18.88 10.07 -1.15
CA ILE A 196 19.43 9.32 -2.29
C ILE A 196 20.82 9.85 -2.64
N SER A 197 20.97 11.15 -2.76
CA SER A 197 22.25 11.79 -3.07
C SER A 197 23.30 11.55 -1.97
N SER A 198 22.88 11.51 -0.70
CA SER A 198 23.77 11.22 0.43
C SER A 198 24.20 9.75 0.49
N LYS A 199 23.34 8.81 0.04
CA LYS A 199 23.76 7.41 -0.16
C LYS A 199 24.84 7.28 -1.23
N ASN A 200 24.92 8.25 -2.12
CA ASN A 200 25.93 8.36 -3.17
C ASN A 200 27.20 9.08 -2.72
N ALA A 201 27.16 9.80 -1.59
CA ALA A 201 28.39 10.27 -0.97
C ALA A 201 29.27 9.05 -0.65
N PRO A 202 30.59 9.15 -0.82
CA PRO A 202 31.48 8.07 -0.41
C PRO A 202 31.19 7.79 1.06
N VAL A 203 30.62 6.62 1.35
CA VAL A 203 30.43 6.18 2.72
C VAL A 203 31.86 6.06 3.27
N ASP A 204 32.20 6.88 4.27
CA ASP A 204 33.47 6.81 5.02
C ASP A 204 33.61 5.50 5.82
N SER A 205 32.79 4.49 5.50
CA SER A 205 32.96 3.18 6.10
C SER A 205 34.21 2.52 5.50
N PRO A 206 35.19 2.15 6.36
CA PRO A 206 36.43 1.59 5.87
C PRO A 206 36.18 0.33 5.06
N VAL A 207 36.89 0.19 3.93
CA VAL A 207 36.92 -1.04 3.15
C VAL A 207 37.61 -2.10 3.98
N THR A 208 36.90 -3.18 4.29
CA THR A 208 37.42 -4.30 5.09
C THR A 208 38.03 -5.40 4.25
N HIS A 209 37.66 -5.47 2.99
CA HIS A 209 38.15 -6.45 2.03
C HIS A 209 38.02 -5.90 0.61
N SER A 210 39.06 -6.01 -0.19
CA SER A 210 39.07 -5.62 -1.61
C SER A 210 39.56 -6.82 -2.43
N GLU A 211 38.85 -7.15 -3.49
CA GLU A 211 39.19 -8.27 -4.36
C GLU A 211 39.11 -7.86 -5.82
N GLU A 212 40.16 -8.16 -6.58
CA GLU A 212 40.22 -7.94 -8.02
C GLU A 212 39.80 -9.22 -8.76
N VAL A 213 38.87 -9.09 -9.68
CA VAL A 213 38.33 -10.18 -10.49
C VAL A 213 38.35 -9.79 -11.95
N ILE A 214 38.90 -10.66 -12.80
CA ILE A 214 38.90 -10.45 -14.25
C ILE A 214 37.70 -11.18 -14.83
N ILE A 215 36.79 -10.46 -15.48
CA ILE A 215 35.58 -10.96 -16.12
C ILE A 215 35.59 -10.50 -17.58
N ASN A 216 35.55 -11.44 -18.53
CA ASN A 216 35.51 -11.16 -19.95
C ASN A 216 36.61 -10.18 -20.43
N ASN A 217 37.82 -10.29 -19.94
CA ASN A 217 38.96 -9.39 -20.15
C ASN A 217 38.85 -7.99 -19.50
N ASP A 218 37.82 -7.73 -18.74
CA ASP A 218 37.67 -6.52 -17.95
C ASP A 218 38.09 -6.74 -16.51
N GLU A 219 38.82 -5.79 -15.94
CA GLU A 219 39.29 -5.83 -14.57
C GLU A 219 38.25 -5.17 -13.67
N PHE A 220 37.65 -5.96 -12.78
CA PHE A 220 36.69 -5.50 -11.77
C PHE A 220 37.33 -5.53 -10.39
N ARG A 221 37.05 -4.51 -9.60
CA ARG A 221 37.40 -4.50 -8.18
C ARG A 221 36.10 -4.54 -7.35
N LEU A 222 36.06 -5.45 -6.38
CA LEU A 222 34.96 -5.60 -5.45
C LEU A 222 35.42 -5.17 -4.07
N ASP A 223 34.89 -4.06 -3.59
CA ASP A 223 35.20 -3.53 -2.26
C ASP A 223 34.06 -3.90 -1.28
N ARG A 224 34.40 -4.63 -0.22
CA ARG A 224 33.51 -4.91 0.88
C ARG A 224 33.77 -3.92 2.01
N HIS A 225 32.72 -3.21 2.42
CA HIS A 225 32.76 -2.23 3.50
C HIS A 225 32.46 -2.87 4.87
N SER A 226 32.82 -2.17 5.95
CA SER A 226 32.56 -2.60 7.35
C SER A 226 31.06 -2.80 7.63
N THR A 227 30.18 -2.13 6.89
CA THR A 227 28.71 -2.31 6.91
C THR A 227 28.24 -3.61 6.27
N GLY A 228 29.14 -4.37 5.62
CA GLY A 228 28.82 -5.57 4.85
C GLY A 228 28.36 -5.31 3.42
N GLN A 229 28.23 -4.05 3.00
CA GLN A 229 27.97 -3.71 1.60
C GLN A 229 29.14 -4.10 0.71
N VAL A 230 28.82 -4.56 -0.51
CA VAL A 230 29.81 -4.81 -1.56
C VAL A 230 29.55 -3.85 -2.71
N ARG A 231 30.60 -3.20 -3.18
CA ARG A 231 30.57 -2.31 -4.35
C ARG A 231 31.43 -2.90 -5.46
N ALA A 232 31.00 -2.73 -6.69
CA ALA A 232 31.76 -3.14 -7.87
C ALA A 232 32.28 -1.93 -8.62
N PHE A 233 33.55 -1.97 -8.99
CA PHE A 233 34.25 -0.97 -9.78
C PHE A 233 34.77 -1.63 -11.05
N LYS A 234 34.70 -0.91 -12.19
CA LYS A 234 35.34 -1.27 -13.43
C LYS A 234 36.24 -0.07 -13.86
N ASN A 235 37.48 -0.32 -14.12
CA ASN A 235 38.44 0.74 -14.52
C ASN A 235 38.46 1.95 -13.55
N LYS A 236 38.33 1.68 -12.24
CA LYS A 236 38.22 2.66 -11.13
C LYS A 236 36.92 3.44 -11.04
N GLU A 237 35.96 3.24 -11.92
CA GLU A 237 34.63 3.81 -11.82
C GLU A 237 33.67 2.85 -11.09
N ILE A 238 32.78 3.39 -10.28
CA ILE A 238 31.74 2.60 -9.58
C ILE A 238 30.66 2.24 -10.57
N ILE A 239 30.49 0.93 -10.83
CA ILE A 239 29.46 0.44 -11.75
C ILE A 239 28.22 -0.08 -11.01
N LYS A 240 28.40 -0.61 -9.79
CA LYS A 240 27.30 -1.08 -8.93
C LYS A 240 27.60 -0.76 -7.46
N ARG A 241 26.62 -0.18 -6.78
CA ARG A 241 26.68 0.22 -5.37
C ARG A 241 25.87 -0.68 -4.45
N ASN A 242 24.85 -1.35 -5.01
CA ASN A 242 23.98 -2.25 -4.26
C ASN A 242 24.54 -3.67 -4.31
N THR A 243 24.63 -4.32 -3.14
CA THR A 243 25.18 -5.67 -2.99
C THR A 243 24.41 -6.72 -3.79
N LYS A 244 23.08 -6.64 -3.88
CA LYS A 244 22.28 -7.56 -4.69
C LYS A 244 22.52 -7.35 -6.18
N ALA A 245 22.65 -6.09 -6.63
CA ALA A 245 22.99 -5.78 -8.02
C ALA A 245 24.40 -6.28 -8.39
N VAL A 246 25.38 -6.15 -7.48
CA VAL A 246 26.71 -6.74 -7.62
C VAL A 246 26.63 -8.25 -7.71
N PHE A 247 25.82 -8.90 -6.87
CA PHE A 247 25.61 -10.34 -6.90
C PHE A 247 25.05 -10.81 -8.25
N ARG A 248 24.03 -10.14 -8.79
CA ARG A 248 23.44 -10.48 -10.09
C ARG A 248 24.44 -10.30 -11.23
N LEU A 249 25.18 -9.20 -11.24
CA LEU A 249 26.24 -8.94 -12.22
C LEU A 249 27.25 -10.10 -12.24
N ILE A 250 27.80 -10.45 -11.09
CA ILE A 250 28.83 -11.49 -10.97
C ILE A 250 28.26 -12.87 -11.25
N ASN A 251 27.04 -13.16 -10.81
CA ASN A 251 26.38 -14.44 -11.06
C ASN A 251 26.14 -14.66 -12.56
N ASN A 252 25.72 -13.63 -13.29
CA ASN A 252 25.47 -13.70 -14.72
C ASN A 252 26.80 -13.84 -15.51
N ASP A 253 27.77 -13.01 -15.19
CA ASP A 253 29.03 -12.95 -15.95
C ASP A 253 29.97 -14.12 -15.65
N LEU A 254 29.98 -14.61 -14.41
CA LEU A 254 30.81 -15.75 -13.99
C LEU A 254 30.04 -17.09 -13.97
N ASN A 255 28.74 -17.09 -14.27
CA ASN A 255 27.89 -18.28 -14.22
C ASN A 255 28.06 -19.08 -12.91
N LEU A 256 27.91 -18.41 -11.77
CA LEU A 256 28.17 -18.98 -10.45
C LEU A 256 27.10 -20.00 -10.01
N GLY A 257 26.01 -20.13 -10.76
CA GLY A 257 24.95 -21.10 -10.51
C GLY A 257 24.05 -20.77 -9.31
N PHE A 258 24.00 -19.50 -8.91
CA PHE A 258 23.06 -19.05 -7.88
C PHE A 258 21.68 -18.75 -8.46
N SER A 259 20.65 -19.06 -7.69
CA SER A 259 19.29 -18.61 -7.96
C SER A 259 18.93 -17.37 -7.14
N GLU A 260 17.92 -16.60 -7.57
CA GLU A 260 17.35 -15.49 -6.77
C GLU A 260 16.87 -15.97 -5.39
N ALA A 261 16.48 -17.25 -5.25
CA ALA A 261 16.09 -17.84 -3.99
C ALA A 261 17.23 -17.85 -2.96
N ASP A 262 18.49 -17.93 -3.42
CA ASP A 262 19.65 -17.96 -2.53
C ASP A 262 19.91 -16.65 -1.81
N ILE A 263 19.38 -15.52 -2.32
CA ILE A 263 19.57 -14.18 -1.76
C ILE A 263 18.28 -13.53 -1.23
N LYS A 264 17.11 -14.12 -1.51
CA LYS A 264 15.79 -13.50 -1.27
C LYS A 264 15.60 -13.04 0.19
N ASP A 265 16.01 -13.85 1.15
CA ASP A 265 15.81 -13.60 2.59
C ASP A 265 17.12 -13.30 3.33
N LYS A 266 18.22 -13.04 2.60
CA LYS A 266 19.52 -12.79 3.22
C LYS A 266 19.79 -11.31 3.41
N HIS A 267 20.37 -10.99 4.55
CA HIS A 267 20.85 -9.63 4.83
C HIS A 267 22.07 -9.30 3.93
N THR A 268 22.23 -8.02 3.56
CA THR A 268 23.31 -7.50 2.71
C THR A 268 24.70 -8.04 3.06
N SER A 269 25.02 -8.16 4.35
CA SER A 269 26.31 -8.69 4.83
C SER A 269 26.50 -10.18 4.53
N GLN A 270 25.44 -10.97 4.50
CA GLN A 270 25.47 -12.39 4.16
C GLN A 270 25.64 -12.60 2.67
N ILE A 271 24.97 -11.77 1.85
CA ILE A 271 25.12 -11.76 0.40
C ILE A 271 26.57 -11.40 0.02
N GLY A 272 27.12 -10.37 0.65
CA GLY A 272 28.52 -9.97 0.43
C GLY A 272 29.54 -11.08 0.76
N LYS A 273 29.32 -11.83 1.84
CA LYS A 273 30.15 -13.02 2.16
C LYS A 273 30.06 -14.10 1.09
N LEU A 274 28.84 -14.43 0.67
CA LEU A 274 28.60 -15.43 -0.38
C LEU A 274 29.32 -15.10 -1.70
N ILE A 275 29.29 -13.82 -2.13
CA ILE A 275 29.98 -13.35 -3.32
C ILE A 275 31.48 -13.66 -3.21
N ILE A 276 32.12 -13.24 -2.12
CA ILE A 276 33.55 -13.39 -1.91
C ILE A 276 33.94 -14.88 -1.80
N GLU A 277 33.19 -15.68 -1.01
CA GLU A 277 33.46 -17.11 -0.84
C GLU A 277 33.41 -17.86 -2.19
N LYS A 278 32.46 -17.52 -3.04
CA LYS A 278 32.32 -18.18 -4.35
C LYS A 278 33.37 -17.77 -5.36
N ILE A 279 33.79 -16.51 -5.34
CA ILE A 279 34.90 -16.05 -6.17
C ILE A 279 36.19 -16.79 -5.76
N ASN A 280 36.44 -16.90 -4.45
CA ASN A 280 37.63 -17.60 -3.92
C ASN A 280 37.63 -19.10 -4.20
N GLN A 281 36.46 -19.74 -4.30
CA GLN A 281 36.36 -21.16 -4.69
C GLN A 281 36.69 -21.43 -6.16
N ARG A 282 36.74 -20.40 -7.02
CA ARG A 282 37.06 -20.47 -8.45
C ARG A 282 38.50 -20.15 -8.77
N LYS A 283 39.25 -19.53 -7.86
CA LYS A 283 40.70 -19.35 -7.96
C LYS A 283 41.43 -20.67 -7.62
#